data_641ebc5b051352e909a4a6dcec79c2b0
#
_entry.id   641ebc5b051352e909a4a6dcec79c2b0
#
_cell.length_a   1.000
_cell.length_b   1.000
_cell.length_c   1.000
_cell.angle_alpha   90.00
_cell.angle_beta   90.00
_cell.angle_gamma   90.00
#
_symmetry.space_group_name_H-M   'P 1'
#
loop_
_entity.id
_entity.type
_entity.pdbx_description
1 polymer ?
#
loop_
_entity_poly.entity_id
_entity_poly.type
_entity_poly.pdbx_seq_one_letter_code
_entity_poly.pdbx_strand_id
1 'polypeptide(L)'
;MKTKPTLIPADASLPSLANVKADETMFGHFLDWLGKLAVNLVVAALILIATFWFAGLAARFMRRTLTRVHRNNPDPTLESFSASLARYAIVAIGLVAVLQQLGVQTTSIIAVLGAASLAIGLALQGALSNVAAGVMILLFRPYRVGDLIETSTRQGTVKALDLLFTEIATPDNVKVMIPNSKVFGDVILNYSTHRNRRADVLFKVPLKTDLVQVLKRLRERAESDPRIRKDPAPMIEVTDLSEAFAQAAIRVWTAAADFGPVKTDLMLAAHLLAEDPARADLPPPRPTKAKDPSPVMPGEGEHHHLLSLIKPRRGRKSDPGKTRSPPKA
;
A
#
# COMPACT_ATOMS: atom_id res chain seq x y z
N MET A 1 -70.03 -28.21 -92.33
CA MET A 1 -68.98 -27.83 -91.36
C MET A 1 -69.65 -27.28 -90.13
N LYS A 2 -69.63 -28.07 -89.03
CA LYS A 2 -70.28 -27.71 -87.76
C LYS A 2 -69.30 -27.06 -86.82
N THR A 3 -69.43 -25.86 -86.50
CA THR A 3 -68.66 -25.15 -85.47
C THR A 3 -69.26 -25.46 -84.09
N LYS A 4 -68.52 -26.02 -83.21
CA LYS A 4 -68.87 -26.27 -81.78
C LYS A 4 -68.76 -24.95 -81.00
N PRO A 5 -69.67 -24.64 -80.09
CA PRO A 5 -69.51 -23.51 -79.19
C PRO A 5 -68.58 -23.87 -78.05
N THR A 6 -67.61 -23.05 -77.78
CA THR A 6 -66.67 -23.13 -76.68
C THR A 6 -67.42 -22.74 -75.36
N LEU A 7 -67.54 -23.76 -74.48
CA LEU A 7 -68.01 -23.56 -73.11
C LEU A 7 -66.96 -22.80 -72.31
N ILE A 8 -67.39 -21.65 -71.74
CA ILE A 8 -66.59 -20.93 -70.72
C ILE A 8 -66.63 -21.74 -69.45
N PRO A 9 -65.47 -22.04 -68.83
CA PRO A 9 -65.47 -22.75 -67.54
C PRO A 9 -65.96 -21.77 -66.45
N ALA A 10 -67.04 -22.20 -65.79
CA ALA A 10 -67.56 -21.54 -64.56
C ALA A 10 -66.76 -21.91 -63.39
N ASP A 11 -65.57 -21.33 -63.26
CA ASP A 11 -64.74 -21.44 -62.03
C ASP A 11 -64.07 -20.09 -61.73
N ALA A 12 -64.94 -19.05 -61.71
CA ALA A 12 -64.57 -17.82 -60.99
C ALA A 12 -64.90 -18.03 -59.53
N SER A 13 -64.04 -18.78 -58.86
CA SER A 13 -64.00 -18.89 -57.38
C SER A 13 -63.82 -17.49 -56.85
N LEU A 14 -64.82 -16.98 -56.15
CA LEU A 14 -64.77 -15.74 -55.34
C LEU A 14 -63.52 -15.77 -54.51
N PRO A 15 -62.74 -14.62 -54.30
CA PRO A 15 -61.60 -14.56 -53.45
C PRO A 15 -62.03 -15.01 -52.06
N SER A 16 -61.54 -16.19 -51.70
CA SER A 16 -61.98 -16.97 -50.55
C SER A 16 -61.79 -16.18 -49.25
N LEU A 17 -62.65 -16.43 -48.29
CA LEU A 17 -62.57 -16.04 -46.87
C LEU A 17 -61.23 -16.27 -46.20
N ALA A 18 -60.24 -16.89 -46.86
CA ALA A 18 -58.87 -17.05 -46.45
C ALA A 18 -58.13 -15.71 -46.38
N ASN A 19 -58.43 -14.71 -47.22
CA ASN A 19 -57.80 -13.41 -47.15
C ASN A 19 -58.31 -12.56 -45.97
N VAL A 20 -59.55 -12.74 -45.49
CA VAL A 20 -60.09 -12.05 -44.32
C VAL A 20 -59.47 -12.60 -43.02
N LYS A 21 -59.28 -13.92 -42.96
CA LYS A 21 -58.57 -14.54 -41.78
C LYS A 21 -57.10 -14.17 -41.74
N ALA A 22 -56.41 -13.96 -42.84
CA ALA A 22 -55.03 -13.51 -42.90
C ALA A 22 -54.90 -12.08 -42.40
N ASP A 23 -55.86 -11.23 -42.63
CA ASP A 23 -55.86 -9.82 -42.15
C ASP A 23 -56.10 -9.73 -40.64
N GLU A 24 -57.00 -10.56 -40.08
CA GLU A 24 -57.23 -10.65 -38.63
C GLU A 24 -55.99 -11.18 -37.89
N THR A 25 -55.26 -12.15 -38.47
CA THR A 25 -54.03 -12.67 -37.89
C THR A 25 -52.86 -11.65 -37.95
N MET A 26 -52.76 -10.90 -39.05
CA MET A 26 -51.78 -9.81 -39.17
C MET A 26 -52.02 -8.69 -38.17
N PHE A 27 -53.25 -8.30 -37.95
CA PHE A 27 -53.62 -7.29 -36.95
C PHE A 27 -53.37 -7.79 -35.54
N GLY A 28 -53.62 -9.07 -35.22
CA GLY A 28 -53.29 -9.69 -33.95
C GLY A 28 -51.75 -9.70 -33.71
N HIS A 29 -50.96 -10.11 -34.69
CA HIS A 29 -49.49 -10.05 -34.61
C HIS A 29 -48.95 -8.64 -34.44
N PHE A 30 -49.56 -7.62 -35.07
CA PHE A 30 -49.20 -6.22 -34.91
C PHE A 30 -49.46 -5.73 -33.48
N LEU A 31 -50.63 -6.06 -32.90
CA LEU A 31 -50.96 -5.73 -31.51
C LEU A 31 -50.03 -6.40 -30.51
N ASP A 32 -49.70 -7.68 -30.74
CA ASP A 32 -48.72 -8.42 -29.92
C ASP A 32 -47.32 -7.81 -29.99
N TRP A 33 -46.90 -7.42 -31.18
CA TRP A 33 -45.61 -6.73 -31.38
C TRP A 33 -45.60 -5.38 -30.67
N LEU A 34 -46.68 -4.60 -30.81
CA LEU A 34 -46.83 -3.29 -30.14
C LEU A 34 -46.85 -3.44 -28.60
N GLY A 35 -47.51 -4.49 -28.09
CA GLY A 35 -47.53 -4.85 -26.67
C GLY A 35 -46.12 -5.17 -26.14
N LYS A 36 -45.37 -6.03 -26.85
CA LYS A 36 -44.00 -6.34 -26.52
C LYS A 36 -43.08 -5.12 -26.54
N LEU A 37 -43.25 -4.26 -27.55
CA LEU A 37 -42.48 -3.02 -27.64
C LEU A 37 -42.74 -2.10 -26.45
N ALA A 38 -44.04 -1.93 -26.09
CA ALA A 38 -44.44 -1.10 -24.94
C ALA A 38 -43.85 -1.65 -23.62
N VAL A 39 -43.90 -2.97 -23.39
CA VAL A 39 -43.33 -3.60 -22.21
C VAL A 39 -41.78 -3.41 -22.18
N ASN A 40 -41.10 -3.61 -23.31
CA ASN A 40 -39.64 -3.42 -23.39
C ASN A 40 -39.23 -1.97 -23.13
N LEU A 41 -40.00 -0.98 -23.62
CA LEU A 41 -39.78 0.44 -23.32
C LEU A 41 -39.97 0.77 -21.86
N VAL A 42 -41.03 0.24 -21.21
CA VAL A 42 -41.26 0.43 -19.77
C VAL A 42 -40.10 -0.17 -18.96
N VAL A 43 -39.70 -1.41 -19.27
CA VAL A 43 -38.57 -2.07 -18.58
C VAL A 43 -37.26 -1.31 -18.82
N ALA A 44 -36.99 -0.86 -20.05
CA ALA A 44 -35.84 -0.04 -20.37
C ALA A 44 -35.81 1.28 -19.58
N ALA A 45 -36.97 1.95 -19.45
CA ALA A 45 -37.08 3.15 -18.64
C ALA A 45 -36.84 2.88 -17.15
N LEU A 46 -37.35 1.75 -16.61
CA LEU A 46 -37.07 1.34 -15.23
C LEU A 46 -35.59 1.06 -15.00
N ILE A 47 -34.92 0.35 -15.94
CA ILE A 47 -33.48 0.11 -15.88
C ILE A 47 -32.72 1.44 -15.89
N LEU A 48 -33.11 2.37 -16.73
CA LEU A 48 -32.47 3.69 -16.83
C LEU A 48 -32.59 4.48 -15.50
N ILE A 49 -33.80 4.53 -14.95
CA ILE A 49 -34.07 5.19 -13.65
C ILE A 49 -33.25 4.53 -12.55
N ALA A 50 -33.24 3.20 -12.47
CA ALA A 50 -32.44 2.45 -11.52
C ALA A 50 -30.94 2.74 -11.68
N THR A 51 -30.44 2.80 -12.92
CA THR A 51 -29.05 3.13 -13.23
C THR A 51 -28.66 4.49 -12.67
N PHE A 52 -29.44 5.54 -12.94
CA PHE A 52 -29.14 6.89 -12.41
C PHE A 52 -29.25 6.95 -10.88
N TRP A 53 -30.21 6.22 -10.31
CA TRP A 53 -30.36 6.14 -8.86
C TRP A 53 -29.15 5.46 -8.20
N PHE A 54 -28.73 4.30 -8.71
CA PHE A 54 -27.52 3.59 -8.22
C PHE A 54 -26.24 4.40 -8.47
N ALA A 55 -26.10 5.04 -9.62
CA ALA A 55 -24.97 5.91 -9.93
C ALA A 55 -24.89 7.10 -8.95
N GLY A 56 -26.03 7.70 -8.61
CA GLY A 56 -26.10 8.76 -7.61
C GLY A 56 -25.82 8.26 -6.19
N LEU A 57 -26.25 7.05 -5.84
CA LEU A 57 -25.96 6.44 -4.55
C LEU A 57 -24.48 6.13 -4.41
N ALA A 58 -23.86 5.51 -5.42
CA ALA A 58 -22.44 5.19 -5.44
C ALA A 58 -21.57 6.46 -5.35
N ALA A 59 -21.89 7.50 -6.11
CA ALA A 59 -21.18 8.77 -6.05
C ALA A 59 -21.28 9.43 -4.65
N ARG A 60 -22.45 9.38 -4.01
CA ARG A 60 -22.65 9.89 -2.64
C ARG A 60 -21.88 9.05 -1.61
N PHE A 61 -21.90 7.73 -1.76
CA PHE A 61 -21.16 6.83 -0.90
C PHE A 61 -19.64 7.09 -1.00
N MET A 62 -19.11 7.21 -2.23
CA MET A 62 -17.69 7.49 -2.47
C MET A 62 -17.26 8.81 -1.82
N ARG A 63 -18.03 9.89 -2.02
CA ARG A 63 -17.76 11.19 -1.37
C ARG A 63 -17.76 11.07 0.16
N ARG A 64 -18.78 10.42 0.76
CA ARG A 64 -18.88 10.27 2.21
C ARG A 64 -17.73 9.45 2.81
N THR A 65 -17.26 8.45 2.08
CA THR A 65 -16.13 7.62 2.54
C THR A 65 -14.83 8.41 2.51
N LEU A 66 -14.57 9.13 1.41
CA LEU A 66 -13.36 9.92 1.25
C LEU A 66 -13.29 11.09 2.24
N THR A 67 -14.39 11.82 2.47
CA THR A 67 -14.45 12.88 3.50
C THR A 67 -14.21 12.36 4.91
N ARG A 68 -14.62 11.13 5.23
CA ARG A 68 -14.33 10.51 6.54
C ARG A 68 -12.86 10.13 6.71
N VAL A 69 -12.26 9.58 5.66
CA VAL A 69 -10.84 9.14 5.68
C VAL A 69 -9.90 10.35 5.74
N HIS A 70 -10.19 11.42 4.98
CA HIS A 70 -9.36 12.63 4.90
C HIS A 70 -9.92 13.79 5.73
N ARG A 71 -10.43 13.52 6.93
CA ARG A 71 -11.09 14.51 7.79
C ARG A 71 -10.25 15.75 8.10
N ASN A 72 -8.92 15.61 8.16
CA ASN A 72 -7.99 16.70 8.50
C ASN A 72 -7.52 17.52 7.28
N ASN A 73 -7.58 16.95 6.07
CA ASN A 73 -7.25 17.65 4.81
C ASN A 73 -8.12 17.07 3.68
N PRO A 74 -9.37 17.52 3.55
CA PRO A 74 -10.22 17.08 2.45
C PRO A 74 -9.70 17.65 1.12
N ASP A 75 -9.38 16.76 0.19
CA ASP A 75 -9.04 17.16 -1.19
C ASP A 75 -10.31 17.06 -2.05
N PRO A 76 -10.94 18.20 -2.38
CA PRO A 76 -12.18 18.23 -3.16
C PRO A 76 -11.99 17.69 -4.57
N THR A 77 -10.76 17.72 -5.09
CA THR A 77 -10.44 17.21 -6.43
C THR A 77 -10.53 15.69 -6.44
N LEU A 78 -9.92 15.02 -5.44
CA LEU A 78 -9.93 13.57 -5.31
C LEU A 78 -11.36 13.04 -5.07
N GLU A 79 -12.13 13.73 -4.24
CA GLU A 79 -13.53 13.38 -3.96
C GLU A 79 -14.40 13.47 -5.21
N SER A 80 -14.29 14.58 -5.97
CA SER A 80 -15.09 14.81 -7.18
C SER A 80 -14.69 13.86 -8.30
N PHE A 81 -13.40 13.60 -8.47
CA PHE A 81 -12.87 12.67 -9.46
C PHE A 81 -13.36 11.24 -9.21
N SER A 82 -13.19 10.74 -7.99
CA SER A 82 -13.57 9.37 -7.62
C SER A 82 -15.08 9.15 -7.72
N ALA A 83 -15.87 10.13 -7.28
CA ALA A 83 -17.33 10.09 -7.39
C ALA A 83 -17.80 10.11 -8.86
N SER A 84 -17.14 10.91 -9.72
CA SER A 84 -17.44 10.99 -11.14
C SER A 84 -17.08 9.70 -11.88
N LEU A 85 -15.92 9.12 -11.55
CA LEU A 85 -15.47 7.84 -12.11
C LEU A 85 -16.46 6.72 -11.81
N ALA A 86 -16.87 6.59 -10.54
CA ALA A 86 -17.85 5.59 -10.12
C ALA A 86 -19.21 5.80 -10.82
N ARG A 87 -19.65 7.06 -10.94
CA ARG A 87 -20.89 7.42 -11.63
C ARG A 87 -20.85 7.02 -13.10
N TYR A 88 -19.78 7.39 -13.83
CA TYR A 88 -19.67 7.08 -15.26
C TYR A 88 -19.55 5.57 -15.51
N ALA A 89 -18.85 4.82 -14.66
CA ALA A 89 -18.76 3.37 -14.79
C ALA A 89 -20.15 2.70 -14.68
N ILE A 90 -20.96 3.11 -13.69
CA ILE A 90 -22.32 2.57 -13.51
C ILE A 90 -23.22 2.98 -14.66
N VAL A 91 -23.17 4.24 -15.12
CA VAL A 91 -23.96 4.72 -16.26
C VAL A 91 -23.60 3.98 -17.53
N ALA A 92 -22.32 3.70 -17.79
CA ALA A 92 -21.89 2.93 -18.97
C ALA A 92 -22.47 1.51 -18.96
N ILE A 93 -22.42 0.81 -17.83
CA ILE A 93 -22.99 -0.54 -17.66
C ILE A 93 -24.52 -0.50 -17.83
N GLY A 94 -25.19 0.46 -17.20
CA GLY A 94 -26.63 0.61 -17.29
C GLY A 94 -27.13 0.95 -18.69
N LEU A 95 -26.36 1.77 -19.43
CA LEU A 95 -26.69 2.09 -20.81
C LEU A 95 -26.64 0.85 -21.72
N VAL A 96 -25.63 -0.02 -21.54
CA VAL A 96 -25.55 -1.30 -22.27
C VAL A 96 -26.75 -2.19 -21.93
N ALA A 97 -27.17 -2.25 -20.67
CA ALA A 97 -28.35 -3.01 -20.26
C ALA A 97 -29.65 -2.46 -20.89
N VAL A 98 -29.79 -1.14 -20.97
CA VAL A 98 -30.93 -0.49 -21.64
C VAL A 98 -30.94 -0.83 -23.13
N LEU A 99 -29.81 -0.75 -23.83
CA LEU A 99 -29.70 -1.09 -25.25
C LEU A 99 -30.08 -2.55 -25.50
N GLN A 100 -29.61 -3.46 -24.64
CA GLN A 100 -29.93 -4.89 -24.70
C GLN A 100 -31.44 -5.11 -24.52
N GLN A 101 -32.10 -4.41 -23.60
CA GLN A 101 -33.55 -4.48 -23.39
C GLN A 101 -34.36 -4.00 -24.58
N LEU A 102 -33.84 -3.01 -25.30
CA LEU A 102 -34.46 -2.50 -26.53
C LEU A 102 -34.22 -3.41 -27.73
N GLY A 103 -33.53 -4.53 -27.59
CA GLY A 103 -33.25 -5.49 -28.67
C GLY A 103 -32.02 -5.13 -29.51
N VAL A 104 -31.22 -4.14 -29.11
CA VAL A 104 -29.98 -3.80 -29.82
C VAL A 104 -28.91 -4.87 -29.50
N GLN A 105 -28.26 -5.37 -30.54
CA GLN A 105 -27.18 -6.33 -30.38
C GLN A 105 -25.96 -5.66 -29.72
N THR A 106 -25.73 -5.93 -28.44
CA THR A 106 -24.69 -5.28 -27.62
C THR A 106 -23.35 -6.00 -27.64
N THR A 107 -23.23 -7.11 -28.35
CA THR A 107 -22.01 -7.95 -28.41
C THR A 107 -20.76 -7.13 -28.78
N SER A 108 -20.85 -6.30 -29.80
CA SER A 108 -19.72 -5.45 -30.24
C SER A 108 -19.38 -4.39 -29.19
N ILE A 109 -20.37 -3.82 -28.51
CA ILE A 109 -20.16 -2.82 -27.45
C ILE A 109 -19.45 -3.48 -26.26
N ILE A 110 -19.90 -4.69 -25.86
CA ILE A 110 -19.28 -5.45 -24.78
C ILE A 110 -17.84 -5.83 -25.16
N ALA A 111 -17.58 -6.23 -26.41
CA ALA A 111 -16.22 -6.52 -26.88
C ALA A 111 -15.32 -5.29 -26.80
N VAL A 112 -15.78 -4.11 -27.20
CA VAL A 112 -15.03 -2.85 -27.11
C VAL A 112 -14.80 -2.46 -25.66
N LEU A 113 -15.80 -2.57 -24.77
CA LEU A 113 -15.64 -2.32 -23.33
C LEU A 113 -14.67 -3.29 -22.68
N GLY A 114 -14.67 -4.58 -23.10
CA GLY A 114 -13.70 -5.58 -22.65
C GLY A 114 -12.28 -5.21 -23.04
N ALA A 115 -12.08 -4.85 -24.32
CA ALA A 115 -10.77 -4.38 -24.79
C ALA A 115 -10.30 -3.10 -24.08
N ALA A 116 -11.19 -2.14 -23.88
CA ALA A 116 -10.88 -0.92 -23.12
C ALA A 116 -10.51 -1.23 -21.65
N SER A 117 -11.25 -2.14 -21.01
CA SER A 117 -10.97 -2.57 -19.62
C SER A 117 -9.60 -3.26 -19.51
N LEU A 118 -9.24 -4.10 -20.49
CA LEU A 118 -7.91 -4.73 -20.56
C LEU A 118 -6.82 -3.66 -20.72
N ALA A 119 -7.01 -2.70 -21.63
CA ALA A 119 -6.05 -1.61 -21.83
C ALA A 119 -5.84 -0.78 -20.55
N ILE A 120 -6.92 -0.44 -19.83
CA ILE A 120 -6.86 0.26 -18.54
C ILE A 120 -6.14 -0.62 -17.49
N GLY A 121 -6.45 -1.92 -17.43
CA GLY A 121 -5.78 -2.86 -16.52
C GLY A 121 -4.27 -2.92 -16.75
N LEU A 122 -3.84 -2.98 -18.01
CA LEU A 122 -2.42 -2.95 -18.38
C LEU A 122 -1.76 -1.61 -18.02
N ALA A 123 -2.45 -0.48 -18.25
CA ALA A 123 -1.95 0.84 -17.87
C ALA A 123 -1.79 1.01 -16.34
N LEU A 124 -2.65 0.37 -15.55
CA LEU A 124 -2.65 0.41 -14.08
C LEU A 124 -1.84 -0.73 -13.43
N GLN A 125 -1.25 -1.64 -14.21
CA GLN A 125 -0.54 -2.82 -13.72
C GLN A 125 0.53 -2.48 -12.67
N GLY A 126 1.31 -1.41 -12.90
CA GLY A 126 2.35 -0.99 -11.95
C GLY A 126 1.79 -0.51 -10.61
N ALA A 127 0.67 0.22 -10.61
CA ALA A 127 0.01 0.65 -9.39
C ALA A 127 -0.57 -0.55 -8.62
N LEU A 128 -1.23 -1.48 -9.32
CA LEU A 128 -1.79 -2.69 -8.72
C LEU A 128 -0.71 -3.60 -8.13
N SER A 129 0.44 -3.71 -8.81
CA SER A 129 1.61 -4.43 -8.30
C SER A 129 2.11 -3.84 -6.99
N ASN A 130 2.16 -2.50 -6.86
CA ASN A 130 2.56 -1.84 -5.62
C ASN A 130 1.57 -2.08 -4.48
N VAL A 131 0.26 -2.05 -4.76
CA VAL A 131 -0.78 -2.39 -3.79
C VAL A 131 -0.63 -3.82 -3.29
N ALA A 132 -0.49 -4.78 -4.21
CA ALA A 132 -0.30 -6.19 -3.87
C ALA A 132 0.96 -6.39 -3.00
N ALA A 133 2.08 -5.79 -3.39
CA ALA A 133 3.32 -5.83 -2.61
C ALA A 133 3.15 -5.19 -1.22
N GLY A 134 2.46 -4.04 -1.12
CA GLY A 134 2.17 -3.38 0.15
C GLY A 134 1.35 -4.28 1.09
N VAL A 135 0.31 -4.95 0.58
CA VAL A 135 -0.46 -5.93 1.35
C VAL A 135 0.42 -7.09 1.82
N MET A 136 1.30 -7.62 0.94
CA MET A 136 2.22 -8.70 1.31
C MET A 136 3.22 -8.27 2.38
N ILE A 137 3.76 -7.05 2.30
CA ILE A 137 4.65 -6.49 3.33
C ILE A 137 3.93 -6.39 4.69
N LEU A 138 2.68 -5.92 4.70
CA LEU A 138 1.88 -5.82 5.92
C LEU A 138 1.51 -7.19 6.52
N LEU A 139 1.30 -8.20 5.67
CA LEU A 139 0.94 -9.55 6.07
C LEU A 139 2.14 -10.32 6.62
N PHE A 140 3.23 -10.42 5.85
CA PHE A 140 4.43 -11.19 6.21
C PHE A 140 5.41 -10.44 7.10
N ARG A 141 5.35 -9.11 7.12
CA ARG A 141 6.16 -8.22 7.97
C ARG A 141 7.67 -8.51 7.92
N PRO A 142 8.29 -8.51 6.73
CA PRO A 142 9.73 -8.69 6.64
C PRO A 142 10.51 -7.60 7.40
N TYR A 143 9.88 -6.44 7.60
CA TYR A 143 10.34 -5.33 8.42
C TYR A 143 9.16 -4.57 9.04
N ARG A 144 9.42 -3.72 10.01
CA ARG A 144 8.44 -2.89 10.72
C ARG A 144 8.85 -1.43 10.68
N VAL A 145 7.91 -0.53 10.98
CA VAL A 145 8.23 0.87 11.22
C VAL A 145 9.22 0.97 12.39
N GLY A 146 10.31 1.71 12.20
CA GLY A 146 11.42 1.81 13.13
C GLY A 146 12.63 0.94 12.78
N ASP A 147 12.49 -0.09 11.94
CA ASP A 147 13.61 -0.95 11.55
C ASP A 147 14.58 -0.22 10.61
N LEU A 148 15.87 -0.47 10.80
CA LEU A 148 16.90 -0.10 9.85
C LEU A 148 16.99 -1.21 8.79
N ILE A 149 16.63 -0.86 7.56
CA ILE A 149 16.68 -1.78 6.42
C ILE A 149 17.60 -1.25 5.33
N GLU A 150 18.08 -2.17 4.51
CA GLU A 150 18.78 -1.88 3.28
C GLU A 150 18.15 -2.69 2.14
N THR A 151 17.87 -2.01 1.05
CA THR A 151 17.44 -2.58 -0.21
C THR A 151 18.52 -2.34 -1.26
N SER A 152 18.42 -2.91 -2.45
CA SER A 152 19.40 -2.66 -3.54
C SER A 152 19.56 -1.17 -3.86
N THR A 153 18.59 -0.33 -3.53
CA THR A 153 18.60 1.09 -3.88
C THR A 153 19.12 1.98 -2.77
N ARG A 154 18.74 1.75 -1.51
CA ARG A 154 19.04 2.64 -0.38
C ARG A 154 18.96 1.93 0.97
N GLN A 155 19.74 2.44 1.92
CA GLN A 155 19.66 2.09 3.35
C GLN A 155 18.96 3.22 4.11
N GLY A 156 18.09 2.85 5.05
CA GLY A 156 17.43 3.83 5.91
C GLY A 156 16.51 3.20 6.96
N THR A 157 16.08 4.02 7.90
CA THR A 157 15.09 3.64 8.92
C THR A 157 13.68 3.80 8.36
N VAL A 158 12.86 2.77 8.43
CA VAL A 158 11.46 2.79 8.01
C VAL A 158 10.67 3.76 8.88
N LYS A 159 10.04 4.76 8.24
CA LYS A 159 9.22 5.78 8.91
C LYS A 159 7.73 5.53 8.76
N ALA A 160 7.31 5.07 7.57
CA ALA A 160 5.91 4.75 7.29
C ALA A 160 5.82 3.62 6.26
N LEU A 161 4.71 2.89 6.34
CA LEU A 161 4.31 1.86 5.39
C LEU A 161 2.93 2.25 4.84
N ASP A 162 2.91 2.74 3.61
CA ASP A 162 1.69 3.06 2.89
C ASP A 162 1.31 1.95 1.91
N LEU A 163 0.11 2.03 1.36
CA LEU A 163 -0.40 1.02 0.44
C LEU A 163 0.45 0.88 -0.84
N LEU A 164 1.05 1.99 -1.32
CA LEU A 164 1.82 2.04 -2.57
C LEU A 164 3.32 2.16 -2.34
N PHE A 165 3.74 2.76 -1.22
CA PHE A 165 5.13 3.13 -0.95
C PHE A 165 5.54 2.76 0.47
N THR A 166 6.82 2.43 0.62
CA THR A 166 7.53 2.39 1.90
C THR A 166 8.35 3.67 2.02
N GLU A 167 8.14 4.43 3.10
CA GLU A 167 8.92 5.62 3.42
C GLU A 167 10.07 5.24 4.34
N ILE A 168 11.31 5.58 3.96
CA ILE A 168 12.49 5.44 4.80
C ILE A 168 13.18 6.78 4.99
N ALA A 169 13.88 6.95 6.12
CA ALA A 169 14.82 8.05 6.34
C ALA A 169 16.24 7.51 6.31
N THR A 170 17.07 8.07 5.44
CA THR A 170 18.50 7.75 5.37
C THR A 170 19.25 8.24 6.63
N PRO A 171 20.50 7.78 6.90
CA PRO A 171 21.28 8.25 8.05
C PRO A 171 21.50 9.76 8.09
N ASP A 172 21.53 10.42 6.93
CA ASP A 172 21.61 11.89 6.76
C ASP A 172 20.24 12.58 6.81
N ASN A 173 19.20 11.86 7.23
CA ASN A 173 17.82 12.33 7.42
C ASN A 173 17.10 12.76 6.14
N VAL A 174 17.46 12.19 5.00
CA VAL A 174 16.72 12.42 3.73
C VAL A 174 15.54 11.46 3.67
N LYS A 175 14.35 11.97 3.34
CA LYS A 175 13.16 11.19 3.09
C LYS A 175 13.26 10.50 1.73
N VAL A 176 13.15 9.18 1.71
CA VAL A 176 13.12 8.37 0.49
C VAL A 176 11.83 7.58 0.44
N MET A 177 11.10 7.69 -0.66
CA MET A 177 9.89 6.91 -0.92
C MET A 177 10.20 5.84 -1.96
N ILE A 178 10.04 4.59 -1.58
CA ILE A 178 10.32 3.43 -2.44
C ILE A 178 9.00 2.73 -2.77
N PRO A 179 8.66 2.53 -4.05
CA PRO A 179 7.49 1.76 -4.44
C PRO A 179 7.53 0.35 -3.82
N ASN A 180 6.43 -0.10 -3.24
CA ASN A 180 6.38 -1.38 -2.51
C ASN A 180 6.77 -2.57 -3.37
N SER A 181 6.42 -2.57 -4.67
CA SER A 181 6.79 -3.63 -5.60
C SER A 181 8.29 -3.78 -5.78
N LYS A 182 9.05 -2.67 -5.68
CA LYS A 182 10.52 -2.71 -5.72
C LYS A 182 11.11 -3.25 -4.43
N VAL A 183 10.55 -2.87 -3.28
CA VAL A 183 11.02 -3.37 -1.97
C VAL A 183 10.74 -4.86 -1.82
N PHE A 184 9.51 -5.30 -2.11
CA PHE A 184 9.09 -6.70 -1.94
C PHE A 184 9.73 -7.63 -2.96
N GLY A 185 10.04 -7.14 -4.16
CA GLY A 185 10.67 -7.90 -5.23
C GLY A 185 12.19 -7.99 -5.14
N ASP A 186 12.81 -7.43 -4.09
CA ASP A 186 14.26 -7.31 -3.92
C ASP A 186 14.76 -8.00 -2.64
N VAL A 187 16.07 -8.11 -2.51
CA VAL A 187 16.71 -8.55 -1.27
C VAL A 187 16.56 -7.45 -0.22
N ILE A 188 16.01 -7.81 0.93
CA ILE A 188 15.83 -6.91 2.07
C ILE A 188 16.80 -7.34 3.17
N LEU A 189 17.75 -6.48 3.49
CA LEU A 189 18.63 -6.66 4.67
C LEU A 189 17.99 -5.90 5.83
N ASN A 190 17.47 -6.63 6.83
CA ASN A 190 16.93 -6.03 8.04
C ASN A 190 17.97 -6.12 9.18
N TYR A 191 18.53 -4.97 9.54
CA TYR A 191 19.54 -4.85 10.57
C TYR A 191 19.00 -4.75 12.00
N SER A 192 17.68 -4.65 12.16
CA SER A 192 17.01 -4.50 13.45
C SER A 192 16.35 -5.77 13.97
N THR A 193 16.10 -6.77 13.11
CA THR A 193 15.43 -8.02 13.48
C THR A 193 16.21 -8.80 14.54
N HIS A 194 17.52 -8.89 14.38
CA HIS A 194 18.38 -9.59 15.33
C HIS A 194 18.96 -8.62 16.35
N ARG A 195 18.83 -8.97 17.64
CA ARG A 195 19.33 -8.14 18.75
C ARG A 195 20.84 -7.98 18.72
N ASN A 196 21.56 -9.01 18.27
CA ASN A 196 23.02 -9.03 18.24
C ASN A 196 23.51 -9.02 16.80
N ARG A 197 24.58 -8.26 16.55
CA ARG A 197 25.27 -8.18 15.26
C ARG A 197 26.75 -8.47 15.46
N ARG A 198 27.40 -9.11 14.48
CA ARG A 198 28.84 -9.30 14.45
C ARG A 198 29.49 -8.09 13.78
N ALA A 199 30.43 -7.46 14.49
CA ALA A 199 31.26 -6.42 13.95
C ALA A 199 32.63 -7.05 13.58
N ASP A 200 32.95 -6.95 12.29
CA ASP A 200 34.24 -7.43 11.75
C ASP A 200 35.08 -6.17 11.48
N VAL A 201 36.25 -6.10 12.11
CA VAL A 201 37.25 -5.04 11.96
C VAL A 201 38.52 -5.63 11.40
N LEU A 202 38.82 -5.24 10.15
CA LEU A 202 40.08 -5.57 9.48
C LEU A 202 41.11 -4.47 9.77
N PHE A 203 42.34 -4.86 10.11
CA PHE A 203 43.42 -3.93 10.38
C PHE A 203 44.75 -4.50 9.88
N LYS A 204 45.75 -3.63 9.69
CA LYS A 204 47.08 -4.01 9.24
C LYS A 204 48.10 -3.68 10.31
N VAL A 205 49.02 -4.60 10.55
CA VAL A 205 50.14 -4.44 11.49
C VAL A 205 51.42 -4.49 10.69
N PRO A 206 52.29 -3.46 10.76
CA PRO A 206 53.59 -3.47 10.09
C PRO A 206 54.45 -4.64 10.62
N LEU A 207 55.25 -5.31 9.77
CA LEU A 207 56.08 -6.42 10.19
C LEU A 207 57.18 -6.06 11.21
N LYS A 208 57.51 -4.76 11.34
CA LYS A 208 58.44 -4.28 12.38
C LYS A 208 57.79 -4.27 13.78
N THR A 209 56.50 -4.37 13.89
CA THR A 209 55.72 -4.33 15.13
C THR A 209 55.47 -5.75 15.63
N ASP A 210 55.53 -5.97 16.94
CA ASP A 210 55.21 -7.29 17.54
C ASP A 210 53.73 -7.63 17.36
N LEU A 211 53.44 -8.39 16.32
CA LEU A 211 52.10 -8.84 15.97
C LEU A 211 51.40 -9.57 17.14
N VAL A 212 52.14 -10.43 17.84
CA VAL A 212 51.55 -11.23 18.92
C VAL A 212 51.08 -10.35 20.08
N GLN A 213 51.90 -9.35 20.42
CA GLN A 213 51.55 -8.36 21.44
C GLN A 213 50.34 -7.53 21.03
N VAL A 214 50.26 -7.06 19.76
CA VAL A 214 49.08 -6.32 19.21
C VAL A 214 47.81 -7.15 19.32
N LEU A 215 47.84 -8.41 18.87
CA LEU A 215 46.65 -9.28 18.90
C LEU A 215 46.20 -9.56 20.34
N LYS A 216 47.14 -9.81 21.25
CA LYS A 216 46.86 -10.02 22.68
C LYS A 216 46.20 -8.81 23.32
N ARG A 217 46.77 -7.62 23.14
CA ARG A 217 46.25 -6.36 23.68
C ARG A 217 44.90 -6.00 23.13
N LEU A 218 44.71 -6.21 21.83
CA LEU A 218 43.40 -5.93 21.19
C LEU A 218 42.33 -6.91 21.69
N ARG A 219 42.67 -8.16 21.97
CA ARG A 219 41.77 -9.13 22.60
C ARG A 219 41.37 -8.68 24.00
N GLU A 220 42.33 -8.33 24.85
CA GLU A 220 42.12 -7.84 26.21
C GLU A 220 41.20 -6.60 26.19
N ARG A 221 41.44 -5.71 25.24
CA ARG A 221 40.59 -4.51 25.02
C ARG A 221 39.17 -4.86 24.67
N ALA A 222 38.95 -5.85 23.79
CA ALA A 222 37.63 -6.31 23.41
C ALA A 222 36.88 -7.02 24.54
N GLU A 223 37.58 -7.84 25.31
CA GLU A 223 37.03 -8.57 26.47
C GLU A 223 36.66 -7.66 27.63
N SER A 224 37.36 -6.53 27.78
CA SER A 224 37.06 -5.51 28.80
C SER A 224 35.89 -4.59 28.44
N ASP A 225 35.42 -4.55 27.19
CA ASP A 225 34.32 -3.69 26.75
C ASP A 225 32.96 -4.31 27.11
N PRO A 226 32.15 -3.68 27.99
CA PRO A 226 30.88 -4.25 28.44
C PRO A 226 29.81 -4.35 27.32
N ARG A 227 29.98 -3.64 26.20
CA ARG A 227 29.09 -3.69 25.04
C ARG A 227 29.34 -4.93 24.18
N ILE A 228 30.48 -5.58 24.34
CA ILE A 228 30.87 -6.78 23.59
C ILE A 228 30.38 -8.02 24.33
N ARG A 229 29.78 -8.93 23.60
CA ARG A 229 29.30 -10.20 24.17
C ARG A 229 30.49 -11.11 24.52
N LYS A 230 30.36 -11.79 25.65
CA LYS A 230 31.32 -12.81 26.08
C LYS A 230 31.09 -14.17 25.42
N ASP A 231 29.85 -14.39 24.96
CA ASP A 231 29.45 -15.57 24.23
C ASP A 231 28.64 -15.13 22.98
N PRO A 232 29.10 -15.39 21.75
CA PRO A 232 30.44 -15.92 21.43
C PRO A 232 31.56 -14.94 21.80
N ALA A 233 32.70 -15.50 22.27
CA ALA A 233 33.87 -14.71 22.65
C ALA A 233 34.50 -13.97 21.47
N PRO A 234 35.21 -12.84 21.69
CA PRO A 234 35.98 -12.16 20.67
C PRO A 234 36.98 -13.10 19.97
N MET A 235 36.89 -13.15 18.65
CA MET A 235 37.78 -13.95 17.80
C MET A 235 38.74 -13.05 17.05
N ILE A 236 40.04 -13.37 17.13
CA ILE A 236 41.06 -12.68 16.35
C ILE A 236 41.82 -13.70 15.53
N GLU A 237 42.02 -13.40 14.26
CA GLU A 237 42.77 -14.24 13.33
C GLU A 237 43.63 -13.37 12.41
N VAL A 238 44.73 -13.91 11.95
CA VAL A 238 45.56 -13.33 10.87
C VAL A 238 44.96 -13.83 9.56
N THR A 239 44.59 -12.91 8.70
CA THR A 239 43.89 -13.20 7.42
C THR A 239 44.81 -13.22 6.23
N ASP A 240 45.95 -12.48 6.32
CA ASP A 240 46.92 -12.40 5.24
C ASP A 240 48.29 -11.95 5.79
N LEU A 241 49.38 -12.39 5.14
CA LEU A 241 50.76 -11.99 5.45
C LEU A 241 51.42 -11.56 4.15
N SER A 242 51.83 -10.29 4.08
CA SER A 242 52.59 -9.73 2.98
C SER A 242 53.99 -9.32 3.44
N GLU A 243 54.86 -8.92 2.53
CA GLU A 243 56.23 -8.48 2.84
C GLU A 243 56.30 -7.21 3.70
N ALA A 244 55.23 -6.38 3.70
CA ALA A 244 55.22 -5.10 4.40
C ALA A 244 54.37 -5.12 5.69
N PHE A 245 53.33 -5.94 5.75
CA PHE A 245 52.36 -5.97 6.86
C PHE A 245 51.70 -7.34 7.02
N ALA A 246 51.24 -7.63 8.22
CA ALA A 246 50.29 -8.69 8.53
C ALA A 246 48.87 -8.07 8.55
N GLN A 247 47.92 -8.67 7.85
CA GLN A 247 46.53 -8.29 7.95
C GLN A 247 45.84 -9.22 8.95
N ALA A 248 45.12 -8.62 9.88
CA ALA A 248 44.37 -9.36 10.89
C ALA A 248 42.93 -8.87 10.96
N ALA A 249 42.03 -9.70 11.44
CA ALA A 249 40.65 -9.41 11.68
C ALA A 249 40.26 -9.70 13.13
N ILE A 250 39.58 -8.75 13.77
CA ILE A 250 38.88 -9.01 15.03
C ILE A 250 37.37 -9.05 14.76
N ARG A 251 36.72 -10.11 15.21
CA ARG A 251 35.28 -10.34 15.11
C ARG A 251 34.67 -10.37 16.49
N VAL A 252 33.71 -9.48 16.74
CA VAL A 252 33.04 -9.37 18.02
C VAL A 252 31.53 -9.32 17.83
N TRP A 253 30.81 -9.84 18.80
CA TRP A 253 29.35 -9.74 18.83
C TRP A 253 28.91 -8.62 19.78
N THR A 254 28.01 -7.79 19.35
CA THR A 254 27.50 -6.65 20.12
C THR A 254 26.00 -6.45 19.86
N ALA A 255 25.31 -5.68 20.71
CA ALA A 255 23.95 -5.27 20.44
C ALA A 255 23.88 -4.44 19.15
N ALA A 256 22.78 -4.55 18.41
CA ALA A 256 22.62 -3.82 17.14
C ALA A 256 22.77 -2.30 17.29
N ALA A 257 22.37 -1.73 18.44
CA ALA A 257 22.51 -0.31 18.75
C ALA A 257 23.97 0.12 18.97
N ASP A 258 24.82 -0.79 19.49
CA ASP A 258 26.23 -0.52 19.80
C ASP A 258 27.17 -0.88 18.65
N PHE A 259 26.65 -1.46 17.56
CA PHE A 259 27.44 -1.93 16.42
C PHE A 259 28.38 -0.86 15.85
N GLY A 260 27.87 0.33 15.54
CA GLY A 260 28.65 1.43 14.99
C GLY A 260 29.73 1.94 15.96
N PRO A 261 29.39 2.33 17.18
CA PRO A 261 30.32 2.76 18.20
C PRO A 261 31.42 1.73 18.48
N VAL A 262 31.06 0.46 18.72
CA VAL A 262 32.02 -0.61 19.00
C VAL A 262 32.97 -0.84 17.83
N LYS A 263 32.44 -0.89 16.60
CA LYS A 263 33.28 -1.05 15.40
C LYS A 263 34.30 0.08 15.27
N THR A 264 33.89 1.33 15.48
CA THR A 264 34.77 2.50 15.39
C THR A 264 35.84 2.49 16.49
N ASP A 265 35.45 2.16 17.76
CA ASP A 265 36.35 2.13 18.89
C ASP A 265 37.40 1.02 18.73
N LEU A 266 37.02 -0.17 18.24
CA LEU A 266 37.95 -1.24 17.94
C LEU A 266 38.88 -0.92 16.77
N MET A 267 38.37 -0.24 15.73
CA MET A 267 39.20 0.19 14.60
C MET A 267 40.29 1.17 15.08
N LEU A 268 39.93 2.14 15.92
CA LEU A 268 40.86 3.08 16.51
C LEU A 268 41.88 2.37 17.42
N ALA A 269 41.43 1.48 18.31
CA ALA A 269 42.30 0.71 19.19
C ALA A 269 43.30 -0.15 18.38
N ALA A 270 42.85 -0.83 17.34
CA ALA A 270 43.68 -1.62 16.45
C ALA A 270 44.75 -0.77 15.75
N HIS A 271 44.39 0.43 15.28
CA HIS A 271 45.35 1.35 14.66
C HIS A 271 46.41 1.83 15.63
N LEU A 272 46.01 2.28 16.83
CA LEU A 272 46.95 2.75 17.86
C LEU A 272 47.92 1.66 18.36
N LEU A 273 47.41 0.43 18.53
CA LEU A 273 48.25 -0.72 18.92
C LEU A 273 49.16 -1.18 17.78
N ALA A 274 48.77 -1.03 16.52
CA ALA A 274 49.64 -1.35 15.38
C ALA A 274 50.82 -0.37 15.26
N GLU A 275 50.66 0.88 15.73
CA GLU A 275 51.75 1.88 15.79
C GLU A 275 52.68 1.61 17.00
N ASP A 276 52.10 1.38 18.18
CA ASP A 276 52.82 1.11 19.43
C ASP A 276 52.10 0.05 20.26
N PRO A 277 52.56 -1.21 20.27
CA PRO A 277 51.95 -2.30 21.02
C PRO A 277 52.01 -2.10 22.55
N ALA A 278 52.97 -1.31 23.05
CA ALA A 278 53.12 -1.04 24.47
C ALA A 278 52.25 0.12 24.98
N ARG A 279 51.52 0.77 24.10
CA ARG A 279 50.69 1.93 24.43
C ARG A 279 49.68 1.62 25.54
N ALA A 280 49.78 2.34 26.66
CA ALA A 280 48.95 2.12 27.85
C ALA A 280 47.61 2.90 27.76
N ASP A 281 47.61 4.02 27.05
CA ASP A 281 46.51 5.00 26.99
C ASP A 281 45.52 4.77 25.82
N LEU A 282 44.95 3.56 25.74
CA LEU A 282 43.88 3.34 24.79
C LEU A 282 42.62 4.14 25.21
N PRO A 283 41.94 4.83 24.25
CA PRO A 283 40.72 5.55 24.55
C PRO A 283 39.70 4.61 25.23
N PRO A 284 39.00 5.07 26.30
CA PRO A 284 38.00 4.25 26.95
C PRO A 284 36.83 3.99 25.99
N PRO A 285 36.09 2.89 26.17
CA PRO A 285 34.89 2.63 25.39
C PRO A 285 33.92 3.81 25.53
N ARG A 286 33.36 4.27 24.39
CA ARG A 286 32.32 5.29 24.47
C ARG A 286 31.12 4.73 25.23
N PRO A 287 30.52 5.52 26.15
CA PRO A 287 29.36 5.03 26.86
C PRO A 287 28.25 4.71 25.84
N THR A 288 27.56 3.61 26.06
CA THR A 288 26.37 3.24 25.29
C THR A 288 25.35 4.38 25.41
N LYS A 289 25.06 5.08 24.34
CA LYS A 289 23.81 5.88 24.26
C LYS A 289 22.66 4.89 24.08
N ALA A 290 22.44 4.03 25.05
CA ALA A 290 21.22 3.28 25.16
C ALA A 290 20.09 4.23 25.52
N LYS A 291 19.63 5.02 24.58
CA LYS A 291 18.23 5.32 24.50
C LYS A 291 17.64 4.10 23.78
N ASP A 292 17.12 3.18 24.58
CA ASP A 292 16.14 2.21 24.08
C ASP A 292 15.25 3.01 23.09
N PRO A 293 15.08 2.58 21.84
CA PRO A 293 14.03 3.13 21.04
C PRO A 293 12.77 2.75 21.83
N SER A 294 12.27 3.71 22.61
CA SER A 294 10.93 3.60 23.17
C SER A 294 10.07 3.11 22.01
N PRO A 295 9.33 2.01 22.13
CA PRO A 295 8.44 1.60 21.09
C PRO A 295 7.68 2.87 20.73
N VAL A 296 7.75 3.29 19.47
CA VAL A 296 6.90 4.37 18.96
C VAL A 296 5.50 3.82 19.14
N MET A 297 4.91 4.15 20.30
CA MET A 297 3.52 3.90 20.56
C MET A 297 2.77 4.60 19.44
N PRO A 298 1.91 3.92 18.69
CA PRO A 298 1.09 4.57 17.69
C PRO A 298 0.32 5.68 18.43
N GLY A 299 0.64 6.92 18.09
CA GLY A 299 0.02 8.19 18.45
C GLY A 299 -0.87 8.19 19.68
N GLU A 300 -0.32 8.48 20.87
CA GLU A 300 -1.14 8.86 22.05
C GLU A 300 -2.03 10.09 21.76
N GLY A 301 -1.90 10.74 20.59
CA GLY A 301 -2.74 11.86 20.18
C GLY A 301 -4.16 11.49 19.75
N GLU A 302 -4.42 10.25 19.31
CA GLU A 302 -5.74 9.89 18.77
C GLU A 302 -6.66 9.17 19.77
N HIS A 303 -6.13 8.52 20.81
CA HIS A 303 -6.96 7.83 21.78
C HIS A 303 -7.61 8.74 22.84
N HIS A 304 -7.07 9.91 23.11
CA HIS A 304 -7.69 10.85 24.05
C HIS A 304 -8.95 11.51 23.49
N HIS A 305 -9.13 11.54 22.18
CA HIS A 305 -10.33 12.18 21.60
C HIS A 305 -11.53 11.21 21.51
N LEU A 306 -11.31 9.91 21.50
CA LEU A 306 -12.41 8.92 21.48
C LEU A 306 -13.00 8.68 22.86
N LEU A 307 -12.22 8.81 23.94
CA LEU A 307 -12.73 8.65 25.31
C LEU A 307 -13.47 9.89 25.85
N SER A 308 -13.27 11.05 25.25
CA SER A 308 -14.03 12.28 25.61
C SER A 308 -15.46 12.29 25.08
N LEU A 309 -15.77 11.46 24.08
CA LEU A 309 -17.12 11.36 23.48
C LEU A 309 -18.05 10.39 24.23
N ILE A 310 -17.52 9.62 25.20
CA ILE A 310 -18.29 8.59 25.93
C ILE A 310 -18.67 9.06 27.35
N LYS A 311 -18.25 10.26 27.78
CA LYS A 311 -18.70 10.77 29.09
C LYS A 311 -20.16 11.21 29.04
N PRO A 312 -21.07 10.59 29.82
CA PRO A 312 -22.44 11.04 29.90
C PRO A 312 -22.50 12.44 30.49
N ARG A 313 -23.24 13.30 29.83
CA ARG A 313 -23.54 14.67 30.23
C ARG A 313 -24.24 14.66 31.60
N ARG A 314 -23.49 14.83 32.69
CA ARG A 314 -24.09 15.04 34.03
C ARG A 314 -24.87 16.34 34.01
N GLY A 315 -26.12 16.25 34.38
CA GLY A 315 -27.07 17.35 34.45
C GLY A 315 -26.57 18.51 35.27
N ARG A 316 -26.78 19.70 34.75
CA ARG A 316 -26.54 21.00 35.37
C ARG A 316 -27.57 21.16 36.51
N LYS A 317 -27.15 20.97 37.75
CA LYS A 317 -27.91 21.42 38.92
C LYS A 317 -27.93 22.96 38.91
N SER A 318 -29.12 23.52 38.84
CA SER A 318 -29.43 24.90 39.05
C SER A 318 -29.16 25.27 40.51
N ASP A 319 -28.31 26.27 40.74
CA ASP A 319 -28.05 26.89 42.04
C ASP A 319 -28.95 28.13 42.14
N PRO A 320 -29.87 28.22 43.13
CA PRO A 320 -30.68 29.39 43.34
C PRO A 320 -30.03 30.25 44.44
N GLY A 321 -29.62 31.48 44.10
CA GLY A 321 -29.42 32.52 45.12
C GLY A 321 -28.07 33.20 45.12
N LYS A 322 -27.97 34.31 44.37
CA LYS A 322 -27.22 35.49 44.82
C LYS A 322 -27.90 36.76 44.32
N THR A 323 -28.50 37.43 45.28
CA THR A 323 -29.09 38.75 45.24
C THR A 323 -28.10 39.82 44.78
N ARG A 324 -28.54 40.65 43.84
CA ARG A 324 -27.87 41.86 43.39
C ARG A 324 -28.04 42.95 44.47
N SER A 325 -26.98 43.58 44.91
CA SER A 325 -26.98 44.89 45.58
C SER A 325 -26.76 45.98 44.53
N PRO A 326 -27.39 47.16 44.66
CA PRO A 326 -27.29 48.23 43.70
C PRO A 326 -26.05 49.11 43.92
N PRO A 327 -25.61 49.91 42.92
CA PRO A 327 -24.47 50.79 43.02
C PRO A 327 -24.82 52.06 43.74
N LYS A 328 -23.91 52.57 44.64
CA LYS A 328 -23.91 53.93 45.16
C LYS A 328 -23.05 54.81 44.29
N ALA A 329 -23.61 56.01 44.10
CA ALA A 329 -23.14 57.25 43.57
C ALA A 329 -21.66 57.45 43.23
#